data_bf48c89d8cc95c6af8466837dcc8d700
#
_entry.id   bf48c89d8cc95c6af8466837dcc8d700
#
_cell.length_a   1.000
_cell.length_b   1.000
_cell.length_c   1.000
_cell.angle_alpha   90.00
_cell.angle_beta   90.00
_cell.angle_gamma   90.00
#
_symmetry.space_group_name_H-M   'P 1'
#
loop_
_entity.id
_entity.type
_entity.pdbx_description
1 polymer ?
#
loop_
_entity_poly.entity_id
_entity_poly.type
_entity_poly.pdbx_seq_one_letter_code
_entity_poly.pdbx_strand_id
1 'polypeptide(L)'
;LTSGREHLQVYRSSEHGRRSFCGVCGSSLFCESTHHPDYIDVARANINAKIDRDPQAHYYFSDRAEWIVIGDDLPRFGGKTGTEPLQE
;
A
#
# COMPACT_ATOMS: atom_id res chain seq x y z
N LEU A 1 -14.77 7.10 4.93
CA LEU A 1 -14.47 8.50 5.25
C LEU A 1 -15.60 9.14 6.02
N THR A 2 -15.31 9.63 7.20
CA THR A 2 -16.29 10.32 8.04
C THR A 2 -16.24 11.84 7.83
N SER A 3 -15.12 12.38 7.35
CA SER A 3 -14.96 13.80 7.07
C SER A 3 -13.87 14.02 6.03
N GLY A 4 -13.80 15.21 5.45
CA GLY A 4 -12.76 15.57 4.49
C GLY A 4 -12.96 15.02 3.09
N ARG A 5 -14.11 14.42 2.81
CA ARG A 5 -14.39 13.82 1.50
C ARG A 5 -14.24 14.82 0.35
N GLU A 6 -14.54 16.09 0.59
CA GLU A 6 -14.43 17.15 -0.39
C GLU A 6 -12.98 17.43 -0.82
N HIS A 7 -12.01 16.98 -0.02
CA HIS A 7 -10.58 17.13 -0.32
C HIS A 7 -9.96 15.90 -0.98
N LEU A 8 -10.74 14.84 -1.16
CA LEU A 8 -10.25 13.61 -1.74
C LEU A 8 -10.02 13.76 -3.23
N GLN A 9 -8.80 13.42 -3.68
CA GLN A 9 -8.43 13.37 -5.09
C GLN A 9 -8.10 11.93 -5.46
N VAL A 10 -8.38 11.57 -6.71
CA VAL A 10 -8.13 10.22 -7.20
C VAL A 10 -7.22 10.31 -8.42
N TYR A 11 -6.13 9.52 -8.40
CA TYR A 11 -5.21 9.36 -9.51
C TYR A 11 -5.28 7.93 -10.03
N ARG A 12 -5.54 7.79 -11.32
CA ARG A 12 -5.52 6.48 -11.98
C ARG A 12 -4.08 6.10 -12.26
N SER A 13 -3.50 5.27 -11.40
CA SER A 13 -2.08 4.93 -11.44
C SER A 13 -1.75 3.92 -12.55
N SER A 14 -2.73 3.12 -12.97
CA SER A 14 -2.58 2.14 -14.03
C SER A 14 -3.96 1.82 -14.61
N GLU A 15 -4.03 0.90 -15.58
CA GLU A 15 -5.29 0.48 -16.17
C GLU A 15 -6.29 -0.03 -15.12
N HIS A 16 -5.77 -0.74 -14.10
CA HIS A 16 -6.62 -1.36 -13.08
C HIS A 16 -6.50 -0.73 -11.71
N GLY A 17 -5.57 0.20 -11.51
CA GLY A 17 -5.29 0.76 -10.20
C GLY A 17 -5.71 2.21 -10.07
N ARG A 18 -6.24 2.55 -8.88
CA ARG A 18 -6.55 3.92 -8.51
C ARG A 18 -5.98 4.21 -7.14
N ARG A 19 -5.38 5.38 -6.99
CA ARG A 19 -4.83 5.86 -5.73
C ARG A 19 -5.55 7.13 -5.33
N SER A 20 -6.02 7.15 -4.10
CA SER A 20 -6.71 8.30 -3.53
C SER A 20 -5.80 9.02 -2.55
N PHE A 21 -5.77 10.32 -2.60
CA PHE A 21 -4.90 11.13 -1.76
C PHE A 21 -5.61 12.42 -1.34
N CYS A 22 -5.08 13.07 -0.31
CA CYS A 22 -5.61 14.35 0.12
C CYS A 22 -5.15 15.45 -0.83
N GLY A 23 -6.10 16.18 -1.43
CA GLY A 23 -5.79 17.28 -2.36
C GLY A 23 -5.21 18.52 -1.69
N VAL A 24 -5.26 18.59 -0.36
CA VAL A 24 -4.71 19.72 0.40
C VAL A 24 -3.26 19.47 0.80
N CYS A 25 -2.95 18.30 1.38
CA CYS A 25 -1.63 18.00 1.89
C CYS A 25 -0.87 16.92 1.09
N GLY A 26 -1.54 16.24 0.17
CA GLY A 26 -0.91 15.24 -0.67
C GLY A 26 -0.73 13.86 -0.03
N SER A 27 -1.18 13.66 1.20
CA SER A 27 -1.04 12.35 1.86
C SER A 27 -1.78 11.27 1.10
N SER A 28 -1.09 10.15 0.84
CA SER A 28 -1.70 8.97 0.25
C SER A 28 -2.65 8.32 1.25
N LEU A 29 -3.88 8.03 0.83
CA LEU A 29 -4.93 7.51 1.72
C LEU A 29 -5.32 6.08 1.36
N PHE A 30 -5.72 5.83 0.11
CA PHE A 30 -6.25 4.54 -0.32
C PHE A 30 -5.65 4.10 -1.63
N CYS A 31 -5.66 2.79 -1.85
CA CYS A 31 -5.32 2.19 -3.14
C CYS A 31 -6.38 1.14 -3.48
N GLU A 32 -6.88 1.18 -4.69
CA GLU A 32 -7.91 0.24 -5.17
C GLU A 32 -7.47 -0.37 -6.49
N SER A 33 -7.90 -1.60 -6.75
CA SER A 33 -7.65 -2.29 -8.02
C SER A 33 -8.91 -2.97 -8.52
N THR A 34 -9.14 -2.91 -9.83
CA THR A 34 -10.26 -3.63 -10.46
C THR A 34 -10.08 -5.14 -10.42
N HIS A 35 -8.85 -5.64 -10.19
CA HIS A 35 -8.59 -7.06 -9.99
C HIS A 35 -9.10 -7.56 -8.64
N HIS A 36 -9.29 -6.67 -7.68
CA HIS A 36 -9.74 -6.98 -6.32
C HIS A 36 -10.80 -5.98 -5.90
N PRO A 37 -12.00 -6.03 -6.53
CA PRO A 37 -13.03 -4.99 -6.30
C PRO A 37 -13.59 -4.96 -4.88
N ASP A 38 -13.41 -6.06 -4.13
CA ASP A 38 -13.91 -6.17 -2.75
C ASP A 38 -12.91 -5.64 -1.71
N TYR A 39 -11.73 -5.19 -2.15
CA TYR A 39 -10.68 -4.73 -1.25
C TYR A 39 -10.32 -3.28 -1.50
N ILE A 40 -9.99 -2.60 -0.41
CA ILE A 40 -9.39 -1.28 -0.45
C ILE A 40 -8.19 -1.30 0.50
N ASP A 41 -7.04 -0.85 0.01
CA ASP A 41 -5.84 -0.74 0.82
C ASP A 41 -5.77 0.65 1.43
N VAL A 42 -5.63 0.72 2.74
CA VAL A 42 -5.56 1.98 3.48
C VAL A 42 -4.13 2.18 3.98
N ALA A 43 -3.58 3.38 3.76
CA ALA A 43 -2.26 3.71 4.26
C ALA A 43 -2.29 3.74 5.80
N ARG A 44 -1.52 2.85 6.43
CA ARG A 44 -1.52 2.68 7.88
C ARG A 44 -1.22 3.97 8.65
N ALA A 45 -0.35 4.80 8.10
CA ALA A 45 0.05 6.06 8.72
C ALA A 45 -1.13 7.04 8.93
N ASN A 46 -2.23 6.85 8.21
CA ASN A 46 -3.41 7.71 8.28
C ASN A 46 -4.50 7.19 9.22
N ILE A 47 -4.25 6.08 9.90
CA ILE A 47 -5.21 5.51 10.83
C ILE A 47 -4.92 6.07 12.22
N ASN A 48 -5.90 6.78 12.78
CA ASN A 48 -5.76 7.46 14.08
C ASN A 48 -5.98 6.54 15.28
N ALA A 49 -6.44 5.33 15.06
CA ALA A 49 -6.70 4.36 16.11
C ALA A 49 -5.54 3.37 16.23
N LYS A 50 -5.41 2.75 17.40
CA LYS A 50 -4.44 1.68 17.58
C LYS A 50 -4.83 0.49 16.71
N ILE A 51 -3.87 -0.02 15.94
CA ILE A 51 -4.06 -1.18 15.08
C ILE A 51 -3.62 -2.42 15.85
N ASP A 52 -4.46 -3.45 15.84
CA ASP A 52 -4.22 -4.68 16.59
C ASP A 52 -3.26 -5.66 15.90
N ARG A 53 -2.71 -5.30 14.75
CA ARG A 53 -1.77 -6.14 14.01
C ARG A 53 -0.56 -5.33 13.55
N ASP A 54 0.60 -5.96 13.65
CA ASP A 54 1.82 -5.43 13.06
C ASP A 54 1.99 -5.93 11.64
N PRO A 55 2.83 -5.28 10.82
CA PRO A 55 3.18 -5.80 9.51
C PRO A 55 3.66 -7.24 9.60
N GLN A 56 3.25 -8.09 8.65
CA GLN A 56 3.52 -9.53 8.69
C GLN A 56 4.41 -10.01 7.55
N ALA A 57 4.61 -9.20 6.52
CA ALA A 57 5.39 -9.59 5.34
C ALA A 57 5.77 -8.39 4.50
N HIS A 58 6.74 -8.59 3.63
CA HIS A 58 7.11 -7.64 2.58
C HIS A 58 6.65 -8.20 1.24
N TYR A 59 5.92 -7.38 0.48
CA TYR A 59 5.56 -7.72 -0.89
C TYR A 59 6.31 -6.83 -1.86
N TYR A 60 6.47 -7.28 -3.09
CA TYR A 60 7.24 -6.58 -4.11
C TYR A 60 8.67 -6.29 -3.65
N PHE A 61 9.21 -7.18 -2.83
CA PHE A 61 10.54 -7.01 -2.25
C PHE A 61 11.63 -6.92 -3.31
N SER A 62 11.45 -7.62 -4.43
CA SER A 62 12.38 -7.58 -5.55
C SER A 62 12.44 -6.21 -6.24
N ASP A 63 11.42 -5.38 -6.05
CA ASP A 63 11.32 -4.06 -6.67
C ASP A 63 11.80 -2.93 -5.77
N ARG A 64 12.31 -3.27 -4.58
CA ARG A 64 12.84 -2.24 -3.68
C ARG A 64 14.08 -1.59 -4.27
N ALA A 65 14.36 -0.35 -3.89
CA ALA A 65 15.61 0.29 -4.27
C ALA A 65 16.78 -0.53 -3.74
N GLU A 66 17.80 -0.78 -4.57
CA GLU A 66 18.91 -1.68 -4.21
C GLU A 66 19.71 -1.24 -2.97
N TRP A 67 19.66 0.05 -2.65
CA TRP A 67 20.36 0.59 -1.48
C TRP A 67 19.56 0.48 -0.18
N ILE A 68 18.29 0.00 -0.25
CA ILE A 68 17.46 -0.18 0.94
C ILE A 68 17.80 -1.53 1.59
N VAL A 69 18.12 -1.48 2.87
CA VAL A 69 18.38 -2.67 3.69
C VAL A 69 17.21 -2.83 4.66
N ILE A 70 16.56 -3.99 4.59
CA ILE A 70 15.45 -4.32 5.49
C ILE A 70 16.01 -5.12 6.66
N GLY A 71 15.84 -4.61 7.86
CA GLY A 71 16.47 -5.15 9.06
C GLY A 71 15.63 -6.11 9.89
N ASP A 72 14.45 -6.52 9.42
CA ASP A 72 13.60 -7.45 10.14
C ASP A 72 13.65 -8.86 9.54
N ASP A 73 12.98 -9.80 10.21
CA ASP A 73 12.91 -11.20 9.80
C ASP A 73 11.55 -11.58 9.17
N LEU A 74 10.76 -10.60 8.77
CA LEU A 74 9.46 -10.86 8.17
C LEU A 74 9.61 -11.57 6.82
N PRO A 75 8.68 -12.46 6.47
CA PRO A 75 8.69 -13.12 5.16
C PRO A 75 8.73 -12.11 4.01
N ARG A 76 9.48 -12.45 2.97
CA ARG A 76 9.66 -11.58 1.81
C ARG A 76 9.07 -12.25 0.58
N PHE A 77 8.28 -11.48 -0.14
CA PHE A 77 7.61 -11.90 -1.37
C PHE A 77 7.96 -10.92 -2.49
N GLY A 78 8.16 -11.43 -3.66
CA GLY A 78 8.58 -10.61 -4.81
C GLY A 78 8.40 -11.35 -6.11
N GLY A 79 9.42 -11.34 -6.99
CA GLY A 79 9.37 -11.97 -8.28
C GLY A 79 8.50 -11.22 -9.26
N LYS A 80 8.02 -11.90 -10.29
CA LYS A 80 7.23 -11.27 -11.36
C LYS A 80 5.90 -10.72 -10.86
N THR A 81 5.24 -11.42 -9.94
CA THR A 81 3.93 -11.00 -9.43
C THR A 81 4.04 -10.07 -8.22
N GLY A 82 5.20 -9.96 -7.61
CA GLY A 82 5.40 -9.24 -6.35
C GLY A 82 4.95 -10.03 -5.14
N THR A 83 4.37 -11.21 -5.32
CA THR A 83 3.79 -12.03 -4.25
C THR A 83 4.36 -13.44 -4.21
N GLU A 84 5.40 -13.75 -4.98
CA GLU A 84 6.07 -15.04 -4.97
C GLU A 84 7.00 -15.13 -3.75
N PRO A 85 7.02 -16.25 -3.02
CA PRO A 85 7.93 -16.41 -1.88
C PRO A 85 9.40 -16.30 -2.29
N LEU A 86 10.17 -15.57 -1.52
CA LEU A 86 11.62 -15.42 -1.72
C LEU A 86 12.38 -16.10 -0.58
N GLN A 87 13.54 -16.65 -0.90
CA GLN A 87 14.41 -17.36 0.06
C GLN A 87 15.56 -16.46 0.53
N GLU A 88 15.20 -15.30 1.06
CA GLU A 88 16.22 -14.38 1.57
C GLU A 88 16.14 -14.21 3.09
#